data_0eef90e54327623471dfaaf491ca3969
#
_entry.id   0eef90e54327623471dfaaf491ca3969
#
_cell.length_a   1.000
_cell.length_b   1.000
_cell.length_c   1.000
_cell.angle_alpha   90.00
_cell.angle_beta   90.00
_cell.angle_gamma   90.00
#
_symmetry.space_group_name_H-M   'P 1'
#
loop_
_entity.id
_entity.type
_entity.pdbx_description
1 polymer ?
#
loop_
_entity_poly.entity_id
_entity_poly.type
_entity_poly.pdbx_seq_one_letter_code
_entity_poly.pdbx_strand_id
1 'polypeptide(L)'
;MSLRLERHQASALKIAKWFEEREEVEQVLHPALPSCPGHEIWKRDFTGSSGLFSVVLKPHYSKASVEAFIDSLEYFGIGFSWGGFESLVIPFNPRKDRPEYHWPYEGQSFRLQIGLEDPVDLVKDLDQALRHLKA
;
A
#
# COMPACT_ATOMS: atom_id res chain seq x y z
N MET A 1 -21.16 -0.89 9.35
CA MET A 1 -19.70 -0.75 9.50
C MET A 1 -18.96 -2.07 9.29
N SER A 2 -19.36 -3.15 9.98
CA SER A 2 -18.69 -4.48 9.87
C SER A 2 -18.59 -5.00 8.43
N LEU A 3 -19.68 -5.00 7.67
CA LEU A 3 -19.70 -5.45 6.27
C LEU A 3 -18.69 -4.70 5.38
N ARG A 4 -18.54 -3.40 5.59
CA ARG A 4 -17.56 -2.59 4.85
C ARG A 4 -16.14 -2.96 5.24
N LEU A 5 -15.87 -3.14 6.54
CA LEU A 5 -14.54 -3.57 7.02
C LEU A 5 -14.16 -4.94 6.49
N GLU A 6 -15.08 -5.90 6.45
CA GLU A 6 -14.84 -7.22 5.87
C GLU A 6 -14.46 -7.12 4.39
N ARG A 7 -15.17 -6.30 3.63
CA ARG A 7 -14.87 -6.06 2.22
C ARG A 7 -13.53 -5.36 2.03
N HIS A 8 -13.25 -4.30 2.81
CA HIS A 8 -11.96 -3.61 2.78
C HIS A 8 -10.80 -4.56 3.09
N GLN A 9 -10.93 -5.36 4.15
CA GLN A 9 -9.93 -6.34 4.53
C GLN A 9 -9.66 -7.35 3.42
N ALA A 10 -10.69 -7.96 2.87
CA ALA A 10 -10.55 -8.98 1.83
C ALA A 10 -9.86 -8.42 0.58
N SER A 11 -10.28 -7.25 0.13
CA SER A 11 -9.70 -6.59 -1.05
C SER A 11 -8.26 -6.14 -0.79
N ALA A 12 -7.99 -5.55 0.37
CA ALA A 12 -6.65 -5.11 0.75
C ALA A 12 -5.66 -6.28 0.86
N LEU A 13 -6.05 -7.38 1.48
CA LEU A 13 -5.21 -8.58 1.57
C LEU A 13 -4.87 -9.15 0.20
N LYS A 14 -5.83 -9.21 -0.70
CA LYS A 14 -5.62 -9.67 -2.07
C LYS A 14 -4.60 -8.81 -2.80
N ILE A 15 -4.73 -7.49 -2.70
CA ILE A 15 -3.82 -6.53 -3.35
C ILE A 15 -2.45 -6.53 -2.67
N ALA A 16 -2.40 -6.63 -1.34
CA ALA A 16 -1.13 -6.71 -0.60
C ALA A 16 -0.32 -7.96 -1.00
N LYS A 17 -0.96 -9.11 -1.11
CA LYS A 17 -0.32 -10.35 -1.60
C LYS A 17 0.17 -10.22 -3.03
N TRP A 18 -0.59 -9.58 -3.89
CA TRP A 18 -0.16 -9.29 -5.26
C TRP A 18 1.10 -8.42 -5.28
N PHE A 19 1.20 -7.41 -4.43
CA PHE A 19 2.42 -6.60 -4.30
C PHE A 19 3.63 -7.40 -3.81
N GLU A 20 3.45 -8.37 -2.92
CA GLU A 20 4.56 -9.22 -2.45
C GLU A 20 5.24 -9.99 -3.60
N GLU A 21 4.51 -10.27 -4.67
CA GLU A 21 5.02 -11.00 -5.84
C GLU A 21 5.68 -10.08 -6.87
N ARG A 22 5.70 -8.75 -6.65
CA ARG A 22 6.25 -7.79 -7.62
C ARG A 22 7.73 -7.56 -7.38
N GLU A 23 8.49 -7.56 -8.49
CA GLU A 23 9.93 -7.32 -8.46
C GLU A 23 10.29 -5.91 -8.00
N GLU A 24 9.39 -4.95 -8.22
CA GLU A 24 9.56 -3.54 -7.87
C GLU A 24 9.46 -3.29 -6.36
N VAL A 25 8.88 -4.21 -5.62
CA VAL A 25 8.55 -4.06 -4.20
C VAL A 25 9.63 -4.67 -3.32
N GLU A 26 10.10 -3.89 -2.34
CA GLU A 26 11.01 -4.36 -1.29
C GLU A 26 10.22 -4.96 -0.13
N GLN A 27 9.17 -4.27 0.32
CA GLN A 27 8.38 -4.69 1.48
C GLN A 27 6.93 -4.24 1.36
N VAL A 28 6.01 -5.12 1.72
CA VAL A 28 4.61 -4.78 1.95
C VAL A 28 4.35 -4.71 3.44
N LEU A 29 3.86 -3.57 3.91
CA LEU A 29 3.56 -3.30 5.32
C LEU A 29 2.05 -3.44 5.57
N HIS A 30 1.58 -4.68 5.51
CA HIS A 30 0.23 -5.05 5.90
C HIS A 30 0.31 -6.01 7.08
N PRO A 31 -0.24 -5.67 8.26
CA PRO A 31 0.01 -6.41 9.50
C PRO A 31 -0.50 -7.86 9.47
N ALA A 32 -1.49 -8.16 8.65
CA ALA A 32 -2.00 -9.51 8.47
C ALA A 32 -1.11 -10.42 7.62
N LEU A 33 -0.05 -9.90 6.98
CA LEU A 33 0.92 -10.69 6.26
C LEU A 33 2.05 -11.17 7.19
N PRO A 34 2.42 -12.46 7.16
CA PRO A 34 3.51 -12.98 8.00
C PRO A 34 4.86 -12.28 7.78
N SER A 35 5.10 -11.76 6.58
CA SER A 35 6.31 -11.01 6.22
C SER A 35 6.38 -9.60 6.83
N CYS A 36 5.26 -9.08 7.34
CA CYS A 36 5.21 -7.74 7.91
C CYS A 36 5.85 -7.71 9.31
N PRO A 37 6.77 -6.78 9.59
CA PRO A 37 7.25 -6.54 10.95
C PRO A 37 6.07 -6.28 11.90
N GLY A 38 6.05 -6.97 13.04
CA GLY A 38 4.96 -6.84 14.01
C GLY A 38 3.74 -7.73 13.76
N HIS A 39 3.76 -8.60 12.75
CA HIS A 39 2.66 -9.53 12.46
C HIS A 39 2.22 -10.34 13.69
N GLU A 40 3.14 -10.87 14.49
CA GLU A 40 2.82 -11.68 15.66
C GLU A 40 2.11 -10.85 16.75
N ILE A 41 2.45 -9.59 16.89
CA ILE A 41 1.78 -8.65 17.80
C ILE A 41 0.35 -8.39 17.30
N TRP A 42 0.20 -8.11 16.02
CA TRP A 42 -1.11 -7.93 15.40
C TRP A 42 -1.99 -9.17 15.58
N LYS A 43 -1.46 -10.36 15.30
CA LYS A 43 -2.16 -11.63 15.45
C LYS A 43 -2.63 -11.90 16.88
N ARG A 44 -1.84 -11.46 17.85
CA ARG A 44 -2.19 -11.58 19.27
C ARG A 44 -3.30 -10.61 19.69
N ASP A 45 -3.26 -9.37 19.20
CA ASP A 45 -4.04 -8.26 19.74
C ASP A 45 -5.25 -7.87 18.88
N PHE A 46 -5.28 -8.25 17.60
CA PHE A 46 -6.32 -7.85 16.66
C PHE A 46 -7.05 -9.06 16.06
N THR A 47 -8.33 -8.87 15.77
CA THR A 47 -9.19 -9.90 15.17
C THR A 47 -9.35 -9.74 13.66
N GLY A 48 -8.85 -8.65 13.10
CA GLY A 48 -8.95 -8.34 11.68
C GLY A 48 -8.13 -7.13 11.29
N SER A 49 -8.25 -6.74 10.03
CA SER A 49 -7.55 -5.59 9.45
C SER A 49 -8.50 -4.69 8.66
N SER A 50 -7.96 -3.61 8.13
CA SER A 50 -8.72 -2.62 7.36
C SER A 50 -8.26 -2.58 5.89
N GLY A 51 -8.67 -1.55 5.17
CA GLY A 51 -8.22 -1.25 3.82
C GLY A 51 -6.86 -0.54 3.75
N LEU A 52 -6.24 -0.24 4.88
CA LEU A 52 -5.00 0.54 4.94
C LEU A 52 -3.78 -0.37 5.01
N PHE A 53 -2.82 -0.11 4.12
CA PHE A 53 -1.48 -0.68 4.20
C PHE A 53 -0.50 0.17 3.40
N SER A 54 0.78 -0.12 3.53
CA SER A 54 1.83 0.61 2.85
C SER A 54 2.73 -0.33 2.05
N VAL A 55 3.34 0.23 1.01
CA VAL A 55 4.28 -0.46 0.15
C VAL A 55 5.57 0.34 0.11
N VAL A 56 6.69 -0.35 0.23
CA VAL A 56 8.03 0.20 0.06
C VAL A 56 8.60 -0.36 -1.24
N LEU A 57 8.99 0.53 -2.13
CA LEU A 57 9.65 0.16 -3.38
C LEU A 57 11.15 -0.05 -3.18
N LYS A 58 11.78 -0.80 -4.06
CA LYS A 58 13.24 -0.95 -4.09
C LYS A 58 13.90 0.42 -4.30
N PRO A 59 15.11 0.64 -3.73
CA PRO A 59 15.69 1.98 -3.64
C PRO A 59 16.16 2.59 -4.97
N HIS A 60 16.30 1.79 -6.03
CA HIS A 60 16.80 2.27 -7.31
C HIS A 60 15.79 3.06 -8.16
N TYR A 61 14.52 3.10 -7.75
CA TYR A 61 13.51 3.89 -8.46
C TYR A 61 13.59 5.37 -8.08
N SER A 62 13.61 6.24 -9.09
CA SER A 62 13.66 7.67 -8.87
C SER A 62 12.34 8.21 -8.30
N LYS A 63 12.42 9.28 -7.53
CA LYS A 63 11.24 9.99 -7.02
C LYS A 63 10.29 10.39 -8.14
N ALA A 64 10.83 10.92 -9.25
CA ALA A 64 10.04 11.34 -10.41
C ALA A 64 9.27 10.17 -11.03
N SER A 65 9.85 8.97 -11.08
CA SER A 65 9.16 7.79 -11.62
C SER A 65 8.05 7.29 -10.68
N VAL A 66 8.23 7.44 -9.38
CA VAL A 66 7.19 7.11 -8.40
C VAL A 66 6.02 8.11 -8.47
N GLU A 67 6.32 9.38 -8.68
CA GLU A 67 5.28 10.39 -8.95
C GLU A 67 4.52 10.05 -10.24
N ALA A 68 5.21 9.68 -11.31
CA ALA A 68 4.58 9.24 -12.56
C ALA A 68 3.72 7.98 -12.38
N PHE A 69 4.18 7.03 -11.57
CA PHE A 69 3.39 5.86 -11.18
C PHE A 69 2.06 6.29 -10.52
N ILE A 70 2.13 7.15 -9.52
CA ILE A 70 0.94 7.62 -8.79
C ILE A 70 0.00 8.41 -9.72
N ASP A 71 0.54 9.29 -10.55
CA ASP A 71 -0.24 10.13 -11.45
C ASP A 71 -0.93 9.32 -12.59
N SER A 72 -0.41 8.13 -12.90
CA SER A 72 -0.99 7.25 -13.92
C SER A 72 -2.16 6.40 -13.43
N LEU A 73 -2.42 6.37 -12.13
CA LEU A 73 -3.53 5.60 -11.55
C LEU A 73 -4.88 6.21 -11.93
N GLU A 74 -5.79 5.38 -12.38
CA GLU A 74 -7.12 5.79 -12.83
C GLU A 74 -8.20 5.62 -11.75
N TYR A 75 -8.08 4.56 -10.93
CA TYR A 75 -9.05 4.24 -9.88
C TYR A 75 -8.67 4.83 -8.51
N PHE A 76 -7.40 5.13 -8.29
CA PHE A 76 -6.93 5.68 -7.03
C PHE A 76 -6.88 7.20 -7.08
N GLY A 77 -7.60 7.85 -6.17
CA GLY A 77 -7.42 9.28 -5.90
C GLY A 77 -6.19 9.54 -5.02
N ILE A 78 -5.66 10.75 -5.08
CA ILE A 78 -4.60 11.19 -4.17
C ILE A 78 -5.26 11.82 -2.94
N GLY A 79 -4.99 11.27 -1.75
CA GLY A 79 -5.60 11.79 -0.54
C GLY A 79 -5.22 11.06 0.74
N PHE A 80 -5.37 11.76 1.85
CA PHE A 80 -5.05 11.27 3.20
C PHE A 80 -6.18 10.48 3.86
N SER A 81 -7.42 10.61 3.39
CA SER A 81 -8.58 9.97 3.98
C SER A 81 -8.48 8.43 3.92
N TRP A 82 -9.37 7.76 4.62
CA TRP A 82 -9.44 6.31 4.65
C TRP A 82 -10.82 5.82 5.12
N GLY A 83 -11.10 4.55 4.90
CA GLY A 83 -12.34 3.92 5.35
C GLY A 83 -13.58 4.22 4.50
N GLY A 84 -13.44 5.03 3.46
CA GLY A 84 -14.50 5.35 2.51
C GLY A 84 -14.62 4.32 1.37
N PHE A 85 -15.54 4.59 0.45
CA PHE A 85 -15.75 3.74 -0.74
C PHE A 85 -14.65 3.89 -1.79
N GLU A 86 -13.93 5.01 -1.75
CA GLU A 86 -12.88 5.36 -2.71
C GLU A 86 -11.54 4.76 -2.32
N SER A 87 -10.83 4.19 -3.29
CA SER A 87 -9.43 3.84 -3.14
C SER A 87 -8.56 5.09 -3.26
N LEU A 88 -7.60 5.21 -2.36
CA LEU A 88 -6.70 6.37 -2.27
C LEU A 88 -5.24 5.92 -2.16
N VAL A 89 -4.36 6.77 -2.65
CA VAL A 89 -2.91 6.59 -2.54
C VAL A 89 -2.26 7.89 -2.07
N ILE A 90 -1.22 7.79 -1.26
CA ILE A 90 -0.40 8.93 -0.88
C ILE A 90 1.04 8.51 -0.63
N PRO A 91 2.03 9.20 -1.23
CA PRO A 91 3.42 8.99 -0.86
C PRO A 91 3.68 9.52 0.56
N PHE A 92 4.59 8.89 1.27
CA PHE A 92 5.01 9.35 2.59
C PHE A 92 6.49 9.08 2.82
N ASN A 93 7.08 9.82 3.76
CA ASN A 93 8.47 9.66 4.14
C ASN A 93 8.58 9.70 5.69
N PRO A 94 8.64 8.53 6.35
CA PRO A 94 8.70 8.49 7.80
C PRO A 94 9.91 9.18 8.41
N ARG A 95 11.04 9.23 7.70
CA ARG A 95 12.26 9.92 8.17
C ARG A 95 12.05 11.42 8.34
N LYS A 96 11.19 12.00 7.48
CA LYS A 96 10.84 13.41 7.56
C LYS A 96 9.83 13.69 8.68
N ASP A 97 8.83 12.81 8.79
CA ASP A 97 7.67 13.02 9.66
C ASP A 97 7.94 12.58 11.10
N ARG A 98 8.83 11.61 11.28
CA ARG A 98 9.24 11.04 12.58
C ARG A 98 10.74 10.76 12.60
N PRO A 99 11.59 11.77 12.71
CA PRO A 99 13.04 11.63 12.57
C PRO A 99 13.68 10.74 13.64
N GLU A 100 13.06 10.58 14.81
CA GLU A 100 13.54 9.70 15.86
C GLU A 100 13.20 8.23 15.66
N TYR A 101 12.30 7.93 14.72
CA TYR A 101 11.93 6.56 14.39
C TYR A 101 12.92 5.96 13.38
N HIS A 102 13.49 4.81 13.74
CA HIS A 102 14.35 4.10 12.80
C HIS A 102 13.54 3.45 11.68
N TRP A 103 13.58 4.08 10.51
CA TRP A 103 12.99 3.55 9.28
C TRP A 103 14.07 2.83 8.48
N PRO A 104 14.02 1.48 8.36
CA PRO A 104 15.11 0.69 7.78
C PRO A 104 15.16 0.70 6.25
N TYR A 105 14.12 1.22 5.60
CA TYR A 105 14.00 1.16 4.15
C TYR A 105 14.52 2.44 3.49
N GLU A 106 15.18 2.31 2.35
CA GLU A 106 15.72 3.45 1.59
C GLU A 106 14.84 3.84 0.39
N GLY A 107 14.05 2.89 -0.13
CA GLY A 107 13.15 3.12 -1.25
C GLY A 107 12.00 4.08 -0.93
N GLN A 108 11.39 4.58 -1.98
CA GLN A 108 10.18 5.39 -1.87
C GLN A 108 9.02 4.54 -1.32
N SER A 109 8.16 5.15 -0.54
CA SER A 109 7.01 4.48 0.05
C SER A 109 5.72 5.23 -0.19
N PHE A 110 4.65 4.49 -0.30
CA PHE A 110 3.29 5.02 -0.42
C PHE A 110 2.31 4.21 0.42
N ARG A 111 1.29 4.88 0.90
CA ARG A 111 0.19 4.27 1.64
C ARG A 111 -1.00 4.14 0.70
N LEU A 112 -1.67 3.00 0.77
CA LEU A 112 -2.91 2.72 0.08
C LEU A 112 -4.08 2.66 1.06
N GLN A 113 -5.20 3.19 0.65
CA GLN A 113 -6.52 2.91 1.18
C GLN A 113 -7.28 2.15 0.09
N ILE A 114 -7.63 0.91 0.34
CA ILE A 114 -8.43 0.12 -0.58
C ILE A 114 -9.91 0.33 -0.28
N GLY A 115 -10.62 0.84 -1.26
CA GLY A 115 -12.05 1.12 -1.17
C GLY A 115 -12.94 -0.07 -1.51
N LEU A 116 -14.08 0.21 -2.10
CA LEU A 116 -15.11 -0.79 -2.44
C LEU A 116 -15.15 -1.16 -3.92
N GLU A 117 -14.25 -0.64 -4.74
CA GLU A 117 -14.12 -1.02 -6.15
C GLU A 117 -13.71 -2.49 -6.28
N ASP A 118 -13.92 -3.07 -7.43
CA ASP A 118 -13.51 -4.45 -7.69
C ASP A 118 -11.97 -4.58 -7.56
N PRO A 119 -11.47 -5.45 -6.69
CA PRO A 119 -10.03 -5.62 -6.53
C PRO A 119 -9.31 -6.10 -7.80
N VAL A 120 -10.00 -6.74 -8.73
CA VAL A 120 -9.43 -7.12 -10.03
C VAL A 120 -9.12 -5.87 -10.86
N ASP A 121 -10.01 -4.89 -10.87
CA ASP A 121 -9.80 -3.63 -11.57
C ASP A 121 -8.70 -2.80 -10.91
N LEU A 122 -8.65 -2.78 -9.59
CA LEU A 122 -7.58 -2.11 -8.84
C LEU A 122 -6.21 -2.73 -9.13
N VAL A 123 -6.11 -4.04 -9.21
CA VAL A 123 -4.85 -4.73 -9.56
C VAL A 123 -4.42 -4.39 -10.99
N LYS A 124 -5.35 -4.37 -11.95
CA LYS A 124 -5.03 -3.98 -13.34
C LYS A 124 -4.51 -2.54 -13.41
N ASP A 125 -5.13 -1.64 -12.64
CA ASP A 125 -4.72 -0.25 -12.57
C ASP A 125 -3.30 -0.12 -11.97
N LEU A 126 -3.02 -0.80 -10.89
CA LEU A 126 -1.69 -0.84 -10.28
C LEU A 126 -0.65 -1.46 -11.22
N ASP A 127 -0.99 -2.54 -11.92
CA ASP A 127 -0.07 -3.21 -12.84
C ASP A 127 0.32 -2.32 -14.02
N GLN A 128 -0.63 -1.62 -14.62
CA GLN A 128 -0.31 -0.65 -15.69
C GLN A 128 0.56 0.50 -15.16
N ALA A 129 0.27 0.97 -13.95
CA ALA A 129 0.99 2.07 -13.34
C ALA A 129 2.45 1.72 -12.98
N LEU A 130 2.72 0.48 -12.54
CA LEU A 130 4.08 0.03 -12.23
C LEU A 130 5.06 0.17 -13.41
N ARG A 131 4.56 0.15 -14.64
CA ARG A 131 5.38 0.34 -15.85
C ARG A 131 6.04 1.72 -15.96
N HIS A 132 5.56 2.69 -15.19
CA HIS A 132 6.16 4.02 -15.12
C HIS A 132 7.37 4.10 -14.19
N LEU A 133 7.61 3.07 -13.37
CA LEU A 133 8.77 3.03 -12.48
C LEU A 133 10.06 2.86 -13.26
N LYS A 134 11.01 3.76 -13.04
CA LYS A 134 12.33 3.79 -13.67
C LYS A 134 13.40 4.23 -12.67
N ALA A 135 14.58 3.78 -12.92
CA ALA A 135 15.74 4.20 -12.13
C ALA A 135 15.99 5.72 -12.19
#